data_3c8c84333636bd9ee207f6f29bee6db1
#
_entry.id   3c8c84333636bd9ee207f6f29bee6db1
#
_cell.length_a   1.000
_cell.length_b   1.000
_cell.length_c   1.000
_cell.angle_alpha   90.00
_cell.angle_beta   90.00
_cell.angle_gamma   90.00
#
_symmetry.space_group_name_H-M   'P 1'
#
loop_
_entity.id
_entity.type
_entity.pdbx_description
1 polymer ?
#
loop_
_entity_poly.entity_id
_entity_poly.type
_entity_poly.pdbx_seq_one_letter_code
_entity_poly.pdbx_strand_id
1 'polypeptide(L)'
;MRSLFNGEDLTGWKNVGREKWTVEDGAILGESLVGGDGFIVTEEEFTSFELHLRFKAETPGNSGVFYHMTYEGDEFGNGMQIEVDPTINRHTAGLHEPRGRGWVVWPAPENETVVKPYDWNDLLITVVDNRVTTRLNGVPMIDFTDPKPKNSKGVIGFQLHPGKSGQKIRFKDIWIRPLGR
;
A
#
# COMPACT_ATOMS: atom_id res chain seq x y z
N MET A 1 -4.25 -13.48 12.83
CA MET A 1 -3.77 -12.13 12.48
C MET A 1 -3.12 -11.49 13.68
N ARG A 2 -2.05 -10.75 13.46
CA ARG A 2 -1.43 -9.88 14.47
C ARG A 2 -1.37 -8.44 13.96
N SER A 3 -1.34 -7.48 14.88
CA SER A 3 -1.19 -6.08 14.50
C SER A 3 0.22 -5.82 13.98
N LEU A 4 0.34 -5.06 12.88
CA LEU A 4 1.59 -4.49 12.40
C LEU A 4 1.83 -3.07 12.91
N PHE A 5 0.80 -2.42 13.44
CA PHE A 5 0.86 -1.05 13.92
C PHE A 5 0.18 -0.98 15.29
N ASN A 6 0.87 -0.44 16.28
CA ASN A 6 0.39 -0.40 17.66
C ASN A 6 -0.62 0.74 17.94
N GLY A 7 -0.82 1.66 17.00
CA GLY A 7 -1.70 2.82 17.16
C GLY A 7 -1.08 3.99 17.92
N GLU A 8 0.14 3.87 18.40
CA GLU A 8 0.78 4.85 19.29
C GLU A 8 2.05 5.46 18.69
N ASP A 9 2.90 4.62 18.08
CA ASP A 9 4.16 5.04 17.49
C ASP A 9 4.54 4.20 16.27
N LEU A 10 5.68 4.51 15.66
CA LEU A 10 6.19 3.83 14.48
C LEU A 10 7.15 2.67 14.80
N THR A 11 7.07 2.08 15.97
CA THR A 11 7.83 0.87 16.31
C THR A 11 7.54 -0.24 15.29
N GLY A 12 8.61 -0.82 14.70
CA GLY A 12 8.52 -1.83 13.65
C GLY A 12 8.39 -1.26 12.23
N TRP A 13 8.44 0.06 12.10
CA TRP A 13 8.39 0.78 10.83
C TRP A 13 9.61 1.66 10.63
N LYS A 14 9.99 1.87 9.38
CA LYS A 14 11.14 2.69 8.98
C LYS A 14 10.75 3.67 7.87
N ASN A 15 11.18 4.92 8.01
CA ASN A 15 11.05 5.93 6.96
C ASN A 15 12.10 5.69 5.86
N VAL A 16 11.65 5.67 4.62
CA VAL A 16 12.49 5.59 3.41
C VAL A 16 12.15 6.78 2.52
N GLY A 17 13.08 7.72 2.39
CA GLY A 17 12.89 8.97 1.66
C GLY A 17 12.84 10.20 2.57
N ARG A 18 12.33 11.31 2.06
CA ARG A 18 12.35 12.62 2.71
C ARG A 18 10.97 13.13 3.14
N GLU A 19 9.94 12.35 2.91
CA GLU A 19 8.59 12.71 3.27
C GLU A 19 8.36 12.46 4.78
N LYS A 20 7.31 13.07 5.31
CA LYS A 20 7.04 13.03 6.74
C LYS A 20 6.04 11.93 7.08
N TRP A 21 6.39 11.08 8.02
CA TRP A 21 5.52 10.05 8.57
C TRP A 21 5.44 10.20 10.08
N THR A 22 4.23 10.32 10.60
CA THR A 22 3.94 10.48 12.03
C THR A 22 2.77 9.62 12.45
N VAL A 23 2.47 9.59 13.73
CA VAL A 23 1.25 8.98 14.27
C VAL A 23 0.36 10.06 14.84
N GLU A 24 -0.88 10.09 14.40
CA GLU A 24 -1.89 11.05 14.85
C GLU A 24 -3.26 10.37 14.89
N ASP A 25 -3.97 10.52 16.01
CA ASP A 25 -5.30 9.94 16.21
C ASP A 25 -5.38 8.43 15.93
N GLY A 26 -4.36 7.67 16.35
CA GLY A 26 -4.31 6.24 16.18
C GLY A 26 -4.07 5.77 14.74
N ALA A 27 -3.58 6.64 13.87
CA ALA A 27 -3.28 6.34 12.48
C ALA A 27 -1.84 6.75 12.12
N ILE A 28 -1.24 6.05 11.18
CA ILE A 28 -0.01 6.52 10.50
C ILE A 28 -0.44 7.61 9.52
N LEU A 29 0.13 8.81 9.69
CA LEU A 29 -0.10 9.96 8.81
C LEU A 29 1.12 10.19 7.94
N GLY A 30 0.93 10.13 6.62
CA GLY A 30 1.91 10.53 5.62
C GLY A 30 1.62 11.93 5.10
N GLU A 31 2.66 12.77 5.05
CA GLU A 31 2.59 14.15 4.57
C GLU A 31 3.72 14.42 3.57
N SER A 32 3.36 14.81 2.35
CA SER A 32 4.34 15.20 1.34
C SER A 32 4.87 16.60 1.64
N LEU A 33 6.15 16.70 1.91
CA LEU A 33 6.84 17.97 2.19
C LEU A 33 7.58 18.48 0.96
N VAL A 34 8.33 17.62 0.29
CA VAL A 34 9.21 17.97 -0.83
C VAL A 34 8.71 17.46 -2.18
N GLY A 35 7.68 16.63 -2.18
CA GLY A 35 7.10 16.06 -3.40
C GLY A 35 7.96 14.98 -4.06
N GLY A 36 8.87 14.34 -3.31
CA GLY A 36 9.61 13.17 -3.75
C GLY A 36 8.88 11.86 -3.46
N ASP A 37 9.47 10.74 -3.88
CA ASP A 37 9.04 9.42 -3.43
C ASP A 37 9.28 9.29 -1.93
N GLY A 38 8.26 8.94 -1.19
CA GLY A 38 8.33 8.73 0.25
C GLY A 38 7.61 7.46 0.66
N PHE A 39 8.23 6.70 1.54
CA PHE A 39 7.67 5.44 2.05
C PHE A 39 7.81 5.35 3.56
N ILE A 40 6.83 4.72 4.18
CA ILE A 40 6.97 4.11 5.49
C ILE A 40 6.91 2.60 5.29
N VAL A 41 7.95 1.87 5.69
CA VAL A 41 8.08 0.44 5.41
C VAL A 41 8.18 -0.36 6.69
N THR A 42 7.73 -1.62 6.65
CA THR A 42 7.95 -2.54 7.76
C THR A 42 9.44 -2.89 7.88
N GLU A 43 9.94 -3.04 9.09
CA GLU A 43 11.29 -3.60 9.32
C GLU A 43 11.34 -5.09 8.97
N GLU A 44 10.22 -5.79 9.15
CA GLU A 44 10.07 -7.21 8.83
C GLU A 44 9.75 -7.42 7.36
N GLU A 45 10.29 -8.48 6.78
CA GLU A 45 9.99 -8.92 5.42
C GLU A 45 8.98 -10.07 5.41
N PHE A 46 8.17 -10.12 4.36
CA PHE A 46 7.11 -11.12 4.18
C PHE A 46 7.23 -11.82 2.83
N THR A 47 6.83 -13.09 2.80
CA THR A 47 6.69 -13.92 1.60
C THR A 47 5.22 -14.01 1.20
N SER A 48 4.47 -14.96 1.78
CA SER A 48 3.03 -15.08 1.60
C SER A 48 2.32 -14.53 2.84
N PHE A 49 1.25 -13.78 2.63
CA PHE A 49 0.54 -13.11 3.73
C PHE A 49 -0.89 -12.72 3.34
N GLU A 50 -1.68 -12.44 4.36
CA GLU A 50 -2.92 -11.70 4.26
C GLU A 50 -2.76 -10.40 5.07
N LEU A 51 -2.97 -9.27 4.43
CA LEU A 51 -2.83 -7.94 5.01
C LEU A 51 -4.16 -7.22 4.96
N HIS A 52 -4.65 -6.81 6.10
CA HIS A 52 -5.83 -5.98 6.24
C HIS A 52 -5.41 -4.59 6.75
N LEU A 53 -5.94 -3.55 6.14
CA LEU A 53 -5.73 -2.18 6.57
C LEU A 53 -6.91 -1.29 6.19
N ARG A 54 -6.95 -0.11 6.78
CA ARG A 54 -7.86 0.97 6.37
C ARG A 54 -7.05 2.19 6.00
N PHE A 55 -7.45 2.86 4.92
CA PHE A 55 -6.82 4.10 4.47
C PHE A 55 -7.84 5.21 4.27
N LYS A 56 -7.38 6.45 4.44
CA LYS A 56 -8.15 7.66 4.18
C LYS A 56 -7.21 8.76 3.68
N ALA A 57 -7.41 9.20 2.45
CA ALA A 57 -6.75 10.41 1.95
C ALA A 57 -7.50 11.65 2.46
N GLU A 58 -6.77 12.65 2.92
CA GLU A 58 -7.36 13.93 3.36
C GLU A 58 -7.29 14.99 2.27
N THR A 59 -6.43 14.78 1.27
CA THR A 59 -6.18 15.71 0.17
C THR A 59 -6.16 14.94 -1.14
N PRO A 60 -6.33 15.63 -2.28
CA PRO A 60 -5.97 15.04 -3.57
C PRO A 60 -4.53 14.55 -3.58
N GLY A 61 -4.27 13.47 -4.28
CA GLY A 61 -2.94 12.86 -4.36
C GLY A 61 -3.04 11.40 -4.78
N ASN A 62 -1.94 10.69 -4.59
CA ASN A 62 -1.84 9.27 -4.89
C ASN A 62 -0.96 8.56 -3.89
N SER A 63 -1.28 7.31 -3.63
CA SER A 63 -0.55 6.43 -2.73
C SER A 63 -0.53 5.01 -3.28
N GLY A 64 -0.03 4.08 -2.48
CA GLY A 64 -0.03 2.67 -2.78
C GLY A 64 0.41 1.86 -1.57
N VAL A 65 -0.01 0.60 -1.55
CA VAL A 65 0.50 -0.41 -0.63
C VAL A 65 1.46 -1.30 -1.41
N PHE A 66 2.72 -1.20 -1.07
CA PHE A 66 3.79 -1.98 -1.71
C PHE A 66 4.01 -3.28 -0.96
N TYR A 67 4.30 -4.34 -1.69
CA TYR A 67 4.72 -5.61 -1.12
C TYR A 67 5.90 -6.20 -1.90
N HIS A 68 6.64 -7.10 -1.24
CA HIS A 68 7.92 -7.63 -1.73
C HIS A 68 8.83 -6.49 -2.19
N MET A 69 8.76 -5.37 -1.47
CA MET A 69 9.51 -4.17 -1.79
C MET A 69 10.94 -4.29 -1.29
N THR A 70 11.87 -3.78 -2.11
CA THR A 70 13.28 -3.58 -1.76
C THR A 70 13.61 -2.10 -1.80
N TYR A 71 14.59 -1.69 -1.01
CA TYR A 71 15.11 -0.33 -0.99
C TYR A 71 16.58 -0.33 -0.59
N GLU A 72 17.29 0.73 -0.91
CA GLU A 72 18.68 0.96 -0.51
C GLU A 72 18.82 2.38 0.01
N GLY A 73 19.17 2.52 1.30
CA GLY A 73 19.16 3.83 1.97
C GLY A 73 17.76 4.45 1.93
N ASP A 74 17.65 5.64 1.33
CA ASP A 74 16.39 6.35 1.13
C ASP A 74 15.80 6.18 -0.27
N GLU A 75 16.32 5.24 -1.06
CA GLU A 75 15.91 5.03 -2.44
C GLU A 75 15.08 3.75 -2.60
N PHE A 76 13.95 3.89 -3.30
CA PHE A 76 13.14 2.75 -3.73
C PHE A 76 13.95 1.86 -4.70
N GLY A 77 13.99 0.57 -4.45
CA GLY A 77 14.56 -0.42 -5.35
C GLY A 77 13.55 -0.92 -6.37
N ASN A 78 12.76 -1.89 -5.97
CA ASN A 78 11.66 -2.45 -6.75
C ASN A 78 10.60 -3.07 -5.83
N GLY A 79 9.51 -3.54 -6.41
CA GLY A 79 8.41 -4.17 -5.69
C GLY A 79 7.12 -4.10 -6.49
N MET A 80 6.06 -4.64 -5.91
CA MET A 80 4.73 -4.58 -6.49
C MET A 80 3.86 -3.62 -5.68
N GLN A 81 2.97 -2.92 -6.36
CA GLN A 81 2.10 -1.90 -5.76
C GLN A 81 0.63 -2.26 -5.93
N ILE A 82 -0.10 -2.28 -4.83
CA ILE A 82 -1.56 -2.21 -4.84
C ILE A 82 -1.94 -0.74 -4.78
N GLU A 83 -2.64 -0.28 -5.81
CA GLU A 83 -2.98 1.15 -5.96
C GLU A 83 -3.90 1.66 -4.86
N VAL A 84 -3.64 2.87 -4.42
CA VAL A 84 -4.49 3.65 -3.51
C VAL A 84 -4.66 5.05 -4.07
N ASP A 85 -5.88 5.39 -4.48
CA ASP A 85 -6.24 6.72 -4.97
C ASP A 85 -7.54 7.16 -4.28
N PRO A 86 -7.66 8.43 -3.86
CA PRO A 86 -8.87 8.91 -3.18
C PRO A 86 -10.08 9.07 -4.10
N THR A 87 -9.92 8.93 -5.40
CA THR A 87 -10.97 9.16 -6.38
C THR A 87 -11.42 7.89 -7.08
N ILE A 88 -12.65 7.90 -7.59
CA ILE A 88 -13.24 6.79 -8.32
C ILE A 88 -12.58 6.66 -9.71
N ASN A 89 -12.52 5.44 -10.25
CA ASN A 89 -11.98 5.14 -11.60
C ASN A 89 -10.49 5.45 -11.76
N ARG A 90 -9.72 5.22 -10.70
CA ARG A 90 -8.26 5.35 -10.67
C ARG A 90 -7.55 4.04 -10.32
N HIS A 91 -8.26 2.93 -10.46
CA HIS A 91 -7.74 1.57 -10.30
C HIS A 91 -7.31 1.21 -8.87
N THR A 92 -7.88 1.84 -7.85
CA THR A 92 -7.62 1.46 -6.45
C THR A 92 -7.86 -0.03 -6.25
N ALA A 93 -6.96 -0.68 -5.54
CA ALA A 93 -6.86 -2.12 -5.34
C ALA A 93 -6.39 -2.92 -6.58
N GLY A 94 -6.01 -2.25 -7.67
CA GLY A 94 -5.34 -2.84 -8.82
C GLY A 94 -3.85 -3.06 -8.59
N LEU A 95 -3.21 -3.82 -9.47
CA LEU A 95 -1.80 -4.19 -9.39
C LEU A 95 -0.97 -3.39 -10.40
N HIS A 96 0.06 -2.73 -9.89
CA HIS A 96 1.00 -1.94 -10.66
C HIS A 96 2.44 -2.35 -10.34
N GLU A 97 3.31 -2.40 -11.33
CA GLU A 97 4.75 -2.60 -11.13
C GLU A 97 5.50 -1.30 -11.46
N PRO A 98 5.84 -0.48 -10.44
CA PRO A 98 6.55 0.77 -10.66
C PRO A 98 7.94 0.54 -11.26
N ARG A 99 8.33 1.38 -12.20
CA ARG A 99 9.62 1.28 -12.92
C ARG A 99 9.82 -0.07 -13.63
N GLY A 100 8.72 -0.75 -13.96
CA GLY A 100 8.72 -2.04 -14.62
C GLY A 100 7.61 -2.12 -15.66
N ARG A 101 6.72 -3.13 -15.52
CA ARG A 101 5.63 -3.36 -16.49
C ARG A 101 4.53 -2.28 -16.48
N GLY A 102 4.50 -1.40 -15.47
CA GLY A 102 3.41 -0.47 -15.27
C GLY A 102 2.15 -1.19 -14.74
N TRP A 103 0.99 -0.85 -15.29
CA TRP A 103 -0.26 -1.53 -14.92
C TRP A 103 -0.23 -2.99 -15.38
N VAL A 104 -0.42 -3.89 -14.41
CA VAL A 104 -0.46 -5.35 -14.64
C VAL A 104 -1.89 -5.83 -14.75
N VAL A 105 -2.74 -5.46 -13.81
CA VAL A 105 -4.16 -5.75 -13.81
C VAL A 105 -4.89 -4.71 -12.95
N TRP A 106 -6.07 -4.29 -13.38
CA TRP A 106 -6.93 -3.42 -12.60
C TRP A 106 -8.34 -4.00 -12.45
N PRO A 107 -9.11 -3.49 -11.47
CA PRO A 107 -10.45 -3.98 -11.22
C PRO A 107 -11.39 -3.75 -12.42
N ALA A 108 -12.47 -4.52 -12.49
CA ALA A 108 -13.56 -4.24 -13.40
C ALA A 108 -14.13 -2.84 -13.11
N PRO A 109 -14.44 -2.01 -14.13
CA PRO A 109 -14.87 -0.63 -13.94
C PRO A 109 -16.07 -0.47 -13.00
N GLU A 110 -17.02 -1.39 -13.05
CA GLU A 110 -18.18 -1.39 -12.16
C GLU A 110 -17.83 -1.57 -10.69
N ASN A 111 -16.71 -2.23 -10.37
CA ASN A 111 -16.26 -2.44 -9.01
C ASN A 111 -15.48 -1.24 -8.46
N GLU A 112 -14.92 -0.40 -9.32
CA GLU A 112 -14.16 0.77 -8.89
C GLU A 112 -15.03 1.84 -8.22
N THR A 113 -16.34 1.78 -8.38
CA THR A 113 -17.30 2.69 -7.74
C THR A 113 -17.44 2.49 -6.23
N VAL A 114 -16.86 1.41 -5.67
CA VAL A 114 -16.92 1.15 -4.23
C VAL A 114 -15.95 1.99 -3.41
N VAL A 115 -15.02 2.68 -4.06
CA VAL A 115 -14.14 3.66 -3.40
C VAL A 115 -14.98 4.72 -2.72
N LYS A 116 -14.67 5.01 -1.46
CA LYS A 116 -15.24 6.12 -0.70
C LYS A 116 -14.27 7.30 -0.73
N PRO A 117 -14.48 8.28 -1.62
CA PRO A 117 -13.55 9.40 -1.76
C PRO A 117 -13.35 10.14 -0.43
N TYR A 118 -12.09 10.34 -0.07
CA TYR A 118 -11.69 11.08 1.14
C TYR A 118 -12.30 10.58 2.45
N ASP A 119 -12.67 9.31 2.48
CA ASP A 119 -13.18 8.62 3.68
C ASP A 119 -12.39 7.34 3.94
N TRP A 120 -12.67 6.66 5.05
CA TRP A 120 -12.05 5.40 5.39
C TRP A 120 -12.50 4.29 4.42
N ASN A 121 -11.52 3.68 3.77
CA ASN A 121 -11.69 2.52 2.92
C ASN A 121 -11.03 1.30 3.57
N ASP A 122 -11.68 0.17 3.46
CA ASP A 122 -11.21 -1.12 3.96
C ASP A 122 -10.56 -1.91 2.83
N LEU A 123 -9.29 -2.27 2.99
CA LEU A 123 -8.50 -2.97 1.98
C LEU A 123 -7.95 -4.28 2.54
N LEU A 124 -8.24 -5.38 1.85
CA LEU A 124 -7.67 -6.69 2.12
C LEU A 124 -6.81 -7.11 0.93
N ILE A 125 -5.56 -7.44 1.20
CA ILE A 125 -4.59 -7.93 0.22
C ILE A 125 -4.14 -9.32 0.65
N THR A 126 -4.26 -10.30 -0.23
CA THR A 126 -3.74 -11.66 0.02
C THR A 126 -2.74 -12.00 -1.06
N VAL A 127 -1.54 -12.34 -0.64
CA VAL A 127 -0.44 -12.80 -1.52
C VAL A 127 -0.06 -14.22 -1.09
N VAL A 128 -0.19 -15.16 -2.01
CA VAL A 128 0.23 -16.57 -1.82
C VAL A 128 1.12 -16.94 -2.99
N ASP A 129 2.40 -17.10 -2.72
CA ASP A 129 3.42 -17.29 -3.75
C ASP A 129 3.35 -16.15 -4.79
N ASN A 130 2.91 -16.44 -6.00
CA ASN A 130 2.77 -15.47 -7.09
C ASN A 130 1.32 -15.06 -7.38
N ARG A 131 0.34 -15.51 -6.57
CA ARG A 131 -1.06 -15.09 -6.71
C ARG A 131 -1.36 -13.97 -5.76
N VAL A 132 -1.98 -12.91 -6.28
CA VAL A 132 -2.46 -11.76 -5.50
C VAL A 132 -3.97 -11.59 -5.70
N THR A 133 -4.67 -11.41 -4.59
CA THR A 133 -6.09 -11.04 -4.59
C THR A 133 -6.28 -9.81 -3.72
N THR A 134 -7.21 -8.95 -4.11
CA THR A 134 -7.59 -7.78 -3.32
C THR A 134 -9.10 -7.68 -3.16
N ARG A 135 -9.52 -7.11 -2.02
CA ARG A 135 -10.90 -6.70 -1.75
C ARG A 135 -10.88 -5.26 -1.25
N LEU A 136 -11.81 -4.47 -1.74
CA LEU A 136 -12.01 -3.09 -1.31
C LEU A 136 -13.44 -2.92 -0.82
N ASN A 137 -13.59 -2.51 0.44
CA ASN A 137 -14.90 -2.36 1.08
C ASN A 137 -15.79 -3.62 0.93
N GLY A 138 -15.15 -4.80 1.03
CA GLY A 138 -15.81 -6.10 0.93
C GLY A 138 -16.03 -6.61 -0.51
N VAL A 139 -15.74 -5.81 -1.53
CA VAL A 139 -15.92 -6.19 -2.94
C VAL A 139 -14.62 -6.77 -3.51
N PRO A 140 -14.64 -7.97 -4.13
CA PRO A 140 -13.47 -8.50 -4.84
C PRO A 140 -13.06 -7.57 -5.98
N MET A 141 -11.78 -7.20 -6.01
CA MET A 141 -11.25 -6.25 -7.00
C MET A 141 -10.39 -6.94 -8.05
N ILE A 142 -9.36 -7.67 -7.63
CA ILE A 142 -8.53 -8.46 -8.54
C ILE A 142 -8.27 -9.86 -7.99
N ASP A 143 -8.01 -10.79 -8.88
CA ASP A 143 -7.50 -12.14 -8.62
C ASP A 143 -6.54 -12.49 -9.75
N PHE A 144 -5.25 -12.44 -9.48
CA PHE A 144 -4.24 -12.53 -10.51
C PHE A 144 -3.08 -13.44 -10.08
N THR A 145 -2.71 -14.38 -10.93
CA THR A 145 -1.51 -15.19 -10.76
C THR A 145 -0.43 -14.62 -11.68
N ASP A 146 0.58 -14.00 -11.08
CA ASP A 146 1.64 -13.32 -11.83
C ASP A 146 2.63 -14.36 -12.41
N PRO A 147 2.75 -14.45 -13.75
CA PRO A 147 3.74 -15.35 -14.36
C PRO A 147 5.17 -14.83 -14.23
N LYS A 148 5.35 -13.56 -13.84
CA LYS A 148 6.66 -12.91 -13.73
C LYS A 148 6.71 -12.03 -12.46
N PRO A 149 6.58 -12.62 -11.26
CA PRO A 149 6.63 -11.83 -10.03
C PRO A 149 8.00 -11.16 -9.87
N LYS A 150 8.00 -9.91 -9.41
CA LYS A 150 9.25 -9.13 -9.28
C LYS A 150 10.18 -9.73 -8.23
N ASN A 151 9.64 -10.01 -7.07
CA ASN A 151 10.34 -10.65 -5.95
C ASN A 151 9.41 -11.67 -5.30
N SER A 152 9.98 -12.59 -4.52
CA SER A 152 9.21 -13.55 -3.72
C SER A 152 9.14 -13.18 -2.24
N LYS A 153 9.88 -12.14 -1.83
CA LYS A 153 9.99 -11.68 -0.44
C LYS A 153 10.41 -10.22 -0.41
N GLY A 154 9.98 -9.50 0.59
CA GLY A 154 10.39 -8.13 0.84
C GLY A 154 9.53 -7.46 1.89
N VAL A 155 9.75 -6.17 2.13
CA VAL A 155 8.98 -5.40 3.08
C VAL A 155 7.62 -4.99 2.51
N ILE A 156 6.72 -4.61 3.41
CA ILE A 156 5.48 -3.92 3.07
C ILE A 156 5.74 -2.43 3.27
N GLY A 157 5.25 -1.60 2.35
CA GLY A 157 5.41 -0.15 2.43
C GLY A 157 4.17 0.61 2.02
N PHE A 158 3.98 1.79 2.59
CA PHE A 158 2.97 2.75 2.17
C PHE A 158 3.68 3.93 1.51
N GLN A 159 3.09 4.43 0.44
CA GLN A 159 3.73 5.43 -0.43
C GLN A 159 3.09 6.80 -0.28
N LEU A 160 3.93 7.84 -0.42
CA LEU A 160 3.53 9.16 -0.89
C LEU A 160 4.10 9.34 -2.30
N HIS A 161 3.21 9.43 -3.29
CA HIS A 161 3.60 9.49 -4.70
C HIS A 161 4.34 10.80 -5.00
N PRO A 162 5.42 10.78 -5.80
CA PRO A 162 6.17 11.98 -6.15
C PRO A 162 5.37 12.95 -7.03
N GLY A 163 5.80 14.20 -7.04
CA GLY A 163 5.29 15.24 -7.93
C GLY A 163 4.35 16.25 -7.29
N LYS A 164 3.91 16.01 -6.04
CA LYS A 164 3.05 16.96 -5.31
C LYS A 164 3.49 17.10 -3.86
N SER A 165 3.64 18.35 -3.41
CA SER A 165 3.70 18.65 -1.97
C SER A 165 2.30 18.82 -1.41
N GLY A 166 2.16 18.69 -0.09
CA GLY A 166 0.91 18.92 0.61
C GLY A 166 -0.09 17.77 0.58
N GLN A 167 0.28 16.59 0.06
CA GLN A 167 -0.56 15.40 0.18
C GLN A 167 -0.61 14.94 1.63
N LYS A 168 -1.80 14.49 2.06
CA LYS A 168 -2.00 13.85 3.37
C LYS A 168 -2.83 12.59 3.22
N ILE A 169 -2.31 11.49 3.77
CA ILE A 169 -3.01 10.20 3.79
C ILE A 169 -2.80 9.48 5.12
N ARG A 170 -3.83 8.80 5.59
CA ARG A 170 -3.82 8.05 6.85
C ARG A 170 -4.02 6.55 6.61
N PHE A 171 -3.31 5.75 7.43
CA PHE A 171 -3.44 4.29 7.48
C PHE A 171 -3.63 3.87 8.93
N LYS A 172 -4.59 2.96 9.17
CA LYS A 172 -4.84 2.38 10.50
C LYS A 172 -5.39 0.96 10.41
N ASP A 173 -5.61 0.34 11.56
CA ASP A 173 -6.15 -1.01 11.67
C ASP A 173 -5.37 -1.99 10.77
N ILE A 174 -4.04 -1.94 10.90
CA ILE A 174 -3.11 -2.67 10.04
C ILE A 174 -2.79 -4.01 10.69
N TRP A 175 -3.33 -5.08 10.11
CA TRP A 175 -3.22 -6.44 10.60
C TRP A 175 -2.64 -7.35 9.54
N ILE A 176 -1.77 -8.26 9.96
CA ILE A 176 -1.17 -9.24 9.07
C ILE A 176 -1.31 -10.66 9.61
N ARG A 177 -1.46 -11.59 8.69
CA ARG A 177 -1.35 -13.02 8.92
C ARG A 177 -0.33 -13.56 7.93
N PRO A 178 0.92 -13.81 8.33
CA PRO A 178 1.84 -14.57 7.49
C PRO A 178 1.24 -15.94 7.17
N LEU A 179 1.32 -16.31 5.92
CA LEU A 179 0.84 -17.59 5.43
C LEU A 179 2.05 -18.48 5.20
N GLY A 180 2.20 -19.51 6.04
CA GLY A 180 3.27 -20.50 5.89
C GLY A 180 3.09 -21.32 4.61
N ARG A 181 4.21 -21.88 4.13
CA ARG A 181 4.16 -22.95 3.14
C ARG A 181 3.51 -24.19 3.73
#